data_2e4c241c81d4c2fd3f39ee3e4fb6befa
#
_entry.id   2e4c241c81d4c2fd3f39ee3e4fb6befa
#
_cell.length_a   1.000
_cell.length_b   1.000
_cell.length_c   1.000
_cell.angle_alpha   90.00
_cell.angle_beta   90.00
_cell.angle_gamma   90.00
#
_symmetry.space_group_name_H-M   'P 1'
#
loop_
_entity.id
_entity.type
_entity.pdbx_description
1 polymer ?
#
loop_
_entity_poly.entity_id
_entity_poly.type
_entity_poly.pdbx_seq_one_letter_code
_entity_poly.pdbx_strand_id
1 'polypeptide(L)'
;MCYNEFYSSFWRIYQMLFTVNTEVCTRCGLCVADCPTGLLVMSENGPVTGKGGCISCGHCISVCPTLALDSDMTPRKEQIDITKEQKLTPEQAELFLRSRRSIRNYQNKPVPAELIRKVLNVARMAPTATNTQGISYIVIRDKQKLRRIADLVLEWMHLAAKTVPIMRLYARAAQAEVDKGKEYILRDAPALIVAIGSKKDVHRTHDSGHSCLSYAELYAPTVGLGTCWAGFFEHAGEAEYEPLLKLLGVPEDKIIAGGILMGYPKVRYRNIVERQPLDVTFDTEE
;
A
#
# COMPACT_ATOMS: atom_id res chain seq x y z
N MET A 1 -0.29 24.45 -18.90
CA MET A 1 -0.84 23.80 -20.10
C MET A 1 -0.66 22.27 -20.03
N CYS A 2 -0.94 21.61 -18.90
CA CYS A 2 -0.76 20.14 -18.72
C CYS A 2 -1.87 19.46 -17.91
N TYR A 3 -2.95 20.17 -17.57
CA TYR A 3 -4.04 19.58 -16.78
C TYR A 3 -5.03 18.76 -17.62
N ASN A 4 -5.19 19.08 -18.91
CA ASN A 4 -6.21 18.44 -19.77
C ASN A 4 -5.80 17.10 -20.38
N GLU A 5 -4.52 16.83 -20.60
CA GLU A 5 -4.08 15.55 -21.19
C GLU A 5 -4.04 14.41 -20.17
N PHE A 6 -3.82 14.73 -18.88
CA PHE A 6 -3.82 13.75 -17.81
C PHE A 6 -5.22 13.17 -17.56
N TYR A 7 -6.26 14.00 -17.72
CA TYR A 7 -7.65 13.55 -17.58
C TYR A 7 -8.15 12.77 -18.80
N SER A 8 -7.67 13.06 -20.02
CA SER A 8 -8.16 12.40 -21.24
C SER A 8 -7.77 10.92 -21.36
N SER A 9 -6.63 10.51 -20.79
CA SER A 9 -6.23 9.08 -20.75
C SER A 9 -6.90 8.28 -19.63
N PHE A 10 -7.43 8.94 -18.61
CA PHE A 10 -8.20 8.34 -17.53
C PHE A 10 -9.66 8.06 -17.89
N TRP A 11 -10.20 8.80 -18.85
CA TRP A 11 -11.58 8.68 -19.32
C TRP A 11 -11.66 7.72 -20.50
N ARG A 12 -11.24 6.47 -20.34
CA ARG A 12 -11.71 5.46 -21.29
C ARG A 12 -13.23 5.42 -21.16
N ILE A 13 -13.92 5.82 -22.23
CA ILE A 13 -15.37 5.65 -22.39
C ILE A 13 -15.62 4.15 -22.40
N TYR A 14 -15.86 3.57 -21.24
CA TYR A 14 -16.26 2.18 -21.12
C TYR A 14 -17.75 2.11 -21.42
N GLN A 15 -18.08 1.51 -22.53
CA GLN A 15 -19.42 0.98 -22.76
C GLN A 15 -19.77 0.03 -21.62
N MET A 16 -20.91 0.29 -20.97
CA MET A 16 -21.48 -0.48 -19.86
C MET A 16 -20.49 -0.86 -18.74
N LEU A 17 -20.30 0.07 -17.82
CA LEU A 17 -19.47 -0.13 -16.61
C LEU A 17 -20.11 -1.08 -15.60
N PHE A 18 -21.41 -1.30 -15.70
CA PHE A 18 -22.19 -2.19 -14.84
C PHE A 18 -23.45 -2.63 -15.56
N THR A 19 -23.98 -3.78 -15.14
CA THR A 19 -25.29 -4.30 -15.54
C THR A 19 -26.28 -4.13 -14.42
N VAL A 20 -27.56 -3.96 -14.76
CA VAL A 20 -28.67 -3.85 -13.81
C VAL A 20 -29.70 -4.93 -14.10
N ASN A 21 -29.99 -5.75 -13.09
CA ASN A 21 -31.15 -6.62 -13.12
C ASN A 21 -32.40 -5.80 -12.69
N THR A 22 -33.19 -5.38 -13.66
CA THR A 22 -34.36 -4.53 -13.44
C THR A 22 -35.50 -5.22 -12.70
N GLU A 23 -35.54 -6.56 -12.70
CA GLU A 23 -36.58 -7.35 -12.02
C GLU A 23 -36.44 -7.28 -10.49
N VAL A 24 -35.18 -7.18 -9.99
CA VAL A 24 -34.92 -7.11 -8.55
C VAL A 24 -34.54 -5.70 -8.08
N CYS A 25 -34.36 -4.74 -8.99
CA CYS A 25 -34.05 -3.37 -8.66
C CYS A 25 -35.22 -2.64 -8.06
N THR A 26 -35.14 -2.27 -6.78
CA THR A 26 -36.19 -1.50 -6.08
C THR A 26 -36.14 0.00 -6.34
N ARG A 27 -35.17 0.49 -7.09
CA ARG A 27 -34.94 1.92 -7.38
C ARG A 27 -34.76 2.77 -6.11
N CYS A 28 -34.19 2.19 -5.07
CA CYS A 28 -34.02 2.85 -3.77
C CYS A 28 -33.04 4.05 -3.78
N GLY A 29 -32.25 4.23 -4.83
CA GLY A 29 -31.33 5.37 -5.01
C GLY A 29 -29.99 5.24 -4.32
N LEU A 30 -29.73 4.23 -3.47
CA LEU A 30 -28.50 4.12 -2.70
C LEU A 30 -27.23 4.12 -3.60
N CYS A 31 -27.26 3.39 -4.70
CA CYS A 31 -26.13 3.35 -5.65
C CYS A 31 -25.86 4.70 -6.34
N VAL A 32 -26.89 5.50 -6.54
CA VAL A 32 -26.77 6.87 -7.09
C VAL A 32 -26.18 7.80 -6.04
N ALA A 33 -26.72 7.75 -4.83
CA ALA A 33 -26.29 8.61 -3.72
C ALA A 33 -24.83 8.33 -3.28
N ASP A 34 -24.39 7.05 -3.35
CA ASP A 34 -23.06 6.64 -2.92
C ASP A 34 -22.00 6.69 -4.04
N CYS A 35 -22.37 7.12 -5.26
CA CYS A 35 -21.41 7.25 -6.35
C CYS A 35 -20.49 8.46 -6.15
N PRO A 36 -19.18 8.27 -5.87
CA PRO A 36 -18.29 9.38 -5.51
C PRO A 36 -18.00 10.35 -6.67
N THR A 37 -18.27 9.91 -7.90
CA THR A 37 -18.08 10.76 -9.10
C THR A 37 -19.39 11.33 -9.64
N GLY A 38 -20.54 11.02 -9.02
CA GLY A 38 -21.85 11.42 -9.50
C GLY A 38 -22.22 10.85 -10.89
N LEU A 39 -21.54 9.77 -11.30
CA LEU A 39 -21.77 9.16 -12.62
C LEU A 39 -23.16 8.58 -12.74
N LEU A 40 -23.74 8.02 -11.67
CA LEU A 40 -24.99 7.31 -11.73
C LEU A 40 -26.18 8.27 -11.58
N VAL A 41 -27.19 8.08 -12.42
CA VAL A 41 -28.49 8.76 -12.32
C VAL A 41 -29.60 7.74 -12.34
N MET A 42 -30.69 8.02 -11.63
CA MET A 42 -31.85 7.12 -11.58
C MET A 42 -32.76 7.35 -12.80
N SER A 43 -33.12 6.26 -13.46
CA SER A 43 -34.14 6.23 -14.54
C SER A 43 -35.36 5.41 -14.10
N GLU A 44 -36.38 5.36 -14.96
CA GLU A 44 -37.58 4.55 -14.73
C GLU A 44 -37.27 3.05 -14.60
N ASN A 45 -36.18 2.57 -15.25
CA ASN A 45 -35.79 1.16 -15.27
C ASN A 45 -34.60 0.86 -14.33
N GLY A 46 -34.25 1.79 -13.41
CA GLY A 46 -33.12 1.65 -12.52
C GLY A 46 -31.98 2.61 -12.82
N PRO A 47 -30.81 2.48 -12.15
CA PRO A 47 -29.68 3.37 -12.36
C PRO A 47 -29.07 3.22 -13.75
N VAL A 48 -28.70 4.35 -14.35
CA VAL A 48 -27.99 4.44 -15.63
C VAL A 48 -26.76 5.34 -15.51
N THR A 49 -25.85 5.29 -16.45
CA THR A 49 -24.72 6.21 -16.50
C THR A 49 -25.13 7.59 -17.00
N GLY A 50 -24.83 8.61 -16.21
CA GLY A 50 -24.92 10.02 -16.58
C GLY A 50 -23.61 10.55 -17.17
N LYS A 51 -23.35 11.85 -16.95
CA LYS A 51 -22.09 12.50 -17.35
C LYS A 51 -21.04 12.30 -16.26
N GLY A 52 -19.85 11.89 -16.64
CA GLY A 52 -18.74 11.70 -15.71
C GLY A 52 -17.94 10.43 -16.04
N GLY A 53 -17.04 10.06 -15.15
CA GLY A 53 -16.20 8.88 -15.30
C GLY A 53 -16.31 7.93 -14.10
N CYS A 54 -16.20 6.65 -14.35
CA CYS A 54 -16.13 5.63 -13.33
C CYS A 54 -14.69 5.45 -12.85
N ILE A 55 -14.49 5.40 -11.54
CA ILE A 55 -13.21 5.04 -10.92
C ILE A 55 -13.14 3.57 -10.48
N SER A 56 -14.10 2.76 -10.92
CA SER A 56 -14.16 1.31 -10.63
C SER A 56 -14.08 0.96 -9.13
N CYS A 57 -14.68 1.79 -8.27
CA CYS A 57 -14.59 1.61 -6.81
C CYS A 57 -15.52 0.51 -6.26
N GLY A 58 -16.52 0.06 -7.02
CA GLY A 58 -17.46 -0.98 -6.62
C GLY A 58 -18.55 -0.56 -5.61
N HIS A 59 -18.57 0.70 -5.17
CA HIS A 59 -19.53 1.19 -4.16
C HIS A 59 -20.98 0.92 -4.55
N CYS A 60 -21.35 1.26 -5.78
CA CYS A 60 -22.73 1.08 -6.26
C CYS A 60 -23.20 -0.38 -6.23
N ILE A 61 -22.27 -1.33 -6.42
CA ILE A 61 -22.57 -2.76 -6.38
C ILE A 61 -22.65 -3.23 -4.92
N SER A 62 -21.69 -2.80 -4.12
CA SER A 62 -21.56 -3.20 -2.71
C SER A 62 -22.70 -2.68 -1.83
N VAL A 63 -23.24 -1.49 -2.13
CA VAL A 63 -24.33 -0.87 -1.34
C VAL A 63 -25.73 -1.39 -1.71
N CYS A 64 -25.84 -2.13 -2.82
CA CYS A 64 -27.15 -2.54 -3.37
C CYS A 64 -27.80 -3.63 -2.49
N PRO A 65 -28.94 -3.34 -1.82
CA PRO A 65 -29.57 -4.28 -0.89
C PRO A 65 -30.20 -5.50 -1.57
N THR A 66 -30.56 -5.36 -2.83
CA THR A 66 -31.16 -6.44 -3.64
C THR A 66 -30.16 -7.09 -4.58
N LEU A 67 -28.90 -6.69 -4.54
CA LEU A 67 -27.83 -7.19 -5.42
C LEU A 67 -28.17 -7.06 -6.91
N ALA A 68 -28.88 -6.00 -7.28
CA ALA A 68 -29.36 -5.76 -8.64
C ALA A 68 -28.23 -5.35 -9.62
N LEU A 69 -27.09 -4.87 -9.13
CA LEU A 69 -25.97 -4.41 -9.97
C LEU A 69 -24.84 -5.44 -10.01
N ASP A 70 -24.17 -5.51 -11.16
CA ASP A 70 -22.92 -6.26 -11.35
C ASP A 70 -21.98 -5.50 -12.28
N SER A 71 -20.68 -5.81 -12.25
CA SER A 71 -19.67 -5.19 -13.10
C SER A 71 -18.49 -6.14 -13.32
N ASP A 72 -17.95 -6.14 -14.52
CA ASP A 72 -16.74 -6.93 -14.83
C ASP A 72 -15.49 -6.46 -14.06
N MET A 73 -15.46 -5.18 -13.65
CA MET A 73 -14.32 -4.62 -12.90
C MET A 73 -14.34 -5.01 -11.41
N THR A 74 -15.52 -5.23 -10.84
CA THR A 74 -15.74 -5.63 -9.45
C THR A 74 -16.87 -6.65 -9.39
N PRO A 75 -16.68 -7.86 -9.95
CA PRO A 75 -17.77 -8.82 -10.12
C PRO A 75 -18.40 -9.21 -8.77
N ARG A 76 -19.72 -9.18 -8.73
CA ARG A 76 -20.48 -9.55 -7.52
C ARG A 76 -20.13 -10.95 -7.00
N LYS A 77 -19.87 -11.89 -7.90
CA LYS A 77 -19.48 -13.27 -7.55
C LYS A 77 -18.17 -13.37 -6.76
N GLU A 78 -17.32 -12.33 -6.82
CA GLU A 78 -16.04 -12.25 -6.11
C GLU A 78 -16.13 -11.43 -4.82
N GLN A 79 -17.30 -10.82 -4.54
CA GLN A 79 -17.53 -10.03 -3.34
C GLN A 79 -17.89 -10.93 -2.15
N ILE A 80 -17.48 -10.51 -0.96
CA ILE A 80 -17.76 -11.21 0.30
C ILE A 80 -18.92 -10.48 0.98
N ASP A 81 -19.96 -11.22 1.36
CA ASP A 81 -21.04 -10.67 2.18
C ASP A 81 -20.55 -10.48 3.62
N ILE A 82 -20.30 -9.23 3.98
CA ILE A 82 -19.82 -8.83 5.32
C ILE A 82 -20.92 -8.64 6.34
N THR A 83 -22.20 -8.76 5.95
CA THR A 83 -23.35 -8.52 6.88
C THR A 83 -23.44 -9.59 7.95
N LYS A 84 -22.93 -10.78 7.67
CA LYS A 84 -22.90 -11.96 8.58
C LYS A 84 -21.55 -12.15 9.28
N GLU A 85 -20.53 -11.36 8.90
CA GLU A 85 -19.19 -11.48 9.47
C GLU A 85 -19.13 -10.79 10.84
N GLN A 86 -18.39 -11.42 11.75
CA GLN A 86 -18.13 -10.83 13.06
C GLN A 86 -17.13 -9.68 12.92
N LYS A 87 -17.55 -8.50 13.37
CA LYS A 87 -16.68 -7.33 13.44
C LYS A 87 -15.80 -7.37 14.68
N LEU A 88 -14.60 -6.81 14.58
CA LEU A 88 -13.76 -6.57 15.75
C LEU A 88 -14.47 -5.59 16.71
N THR A 89 -14.36 -5.84 18.02
CA THR A 89 -14.75 -4.80 18.99
C THR A 89 -13.75 -3.63 18.95
N PRO A 90 -14.11 -2.44 19.44
CA PRO A 90 -13.17 -1.32 19.55
C PRO A 90 -11.87 -1.71 20.27
N GLU A 91 -11.97 -2.45 21.38
CA GLU A 91 -10.82 -2.88 22.19
C GLU A 91 -9.92 -3.87 21.43
N GLN A 92 -10.52 -4.80 20.67
CA GLN A 92 -9.78 -5.72 19.83
C GLN A 92 -9.07 -4.97 18.69
N ALA A 93 -9.74 -4.02 18.06
CA ALA A 93 -9.17 -3.21 17.00
C ALA A 93 -8.02 -2.34 17.51
N GLU A 94 -8.19 -1.69 18.67
CA GLU A 94 -7.14 -0.90 19.32
C GLU A 94 -5.94 -1.76 19.68
N LEU A 95 -6.14 -2.91 20.33
CA LEU A 95 -5.07 -3.84 20.67
C LEU A 95 -4.31 -4.30 19.44
N PHE A 96 -5.02 -4.65 18.36
CA PHE A 96 -4.44 -5.07 17.10
C PHE A 96 -3.54 -3.97 16.50
N LEU A 97 -4.03 -2.74 16.39
CA LEU A 97 -3.29 -1.62 15.82
C LEU A 97 -2.07 -1.22 16.68
N ARG A 98 -2.23 -1.16 18.01
CA ARG A 98 -1.17 -0.76 18.95
C ARG A 98 -0.09 -1.83 19.11
N SER A 99 -0.40 -3.10 18.88
CA SER A 99 0.56 -4.20 19.02
C SER A 99 1.60 -4.27 17.89
N ARG A 100 1.36 -3.62 16.73
CA ARG A 100 2.30 -3.61 15.61
C ARG A 100 3.63 -2.95 16.01
N ARG A 101 4.73 -3.61 15.72
CA ARG A 101 6.10 -3.13 16.00
C ARG A 101 6.97 -3.24 14.76
N SER A 102 7.91 -2.32 14.61
CA SER A 102 8.98 -2.43 13.62
C SER A 102 9.97 -3.52 14.04
N ILE A 103 9.97 -4.63 13.32
CA ILE A 103 10.84 -5.77 13.57
C ILE A 103 12.18 -5.55 12.90
N ARG A 104 13.26 -5.60 13.67
CA ARG A 104 14.64 -5.37 13.20
C ARG A 104 15.58 -6.53 13.51
N ASN A 105 15.04 -7.63 14.03
CA ASN A 105 15.77 -8.87 14.30
C ASN A 105 14.96 -10.02 13.74
N TYR A 106 15.47 -10.65 12.71
CA TYR A 106 14.81 -11.72 11.99
C TYR A 106 15.47 -13.07 12.24
N GLN A 107 14.68 -14.13 12.19
CA GLN A 107 15.19 -15.49 12.11
C GLN A 107 15.82 -15.71 10.73
N ASN A 108 16.89 -16.51 10.69
CA ASN A 108 17.48 -16.94 9.39
C ASN A 108 16.59 -18.04 8.77
N LYS A 109 15.38 -17.66 8.41
CA LYS A 109 14.36 -18.54 7.85
C LYS A 109 13.71 -17.86 6.65
N PRO A 110 13.73 -18.47 5.45
CA PRO A 110 13.11 -17.88 4.28
C PRO A 110 11.58 -17.78 4.47
N VAL A 111 11.00 -16.70 3.96
CA VAL A 111 9.54 -16.51 3.92
C VAL A 111 9.02 -17.16 2.64
N PRO A 112 8.03 -18.08 2.71
CA PRO A 112 7.43 -18.68 1.54
C PRO A 112 6.79 -17.62 0.62
N ALA A 113 6.92 -17.77 -0.69
CA ALA A 113 6.34 -16.85 -1.65
C ALA A 113 4.81 -16.75 -1.52
N GLU A 114 4.16 -17.86 -1.23
CA GLU A 114 2.72 -17.93 -1.02
C GLU A 114 2.28 -17.08 0.18
N LEU A 115 3.03 -17.10 1.28
CA LEU A 115 2.74 -16.29 2.45
C LEU A 115 2.90 -14.79 2.16
N ILE A 116 3.93 -14.42 1.39
CA ILE A 116 4.11 -13.04 0.93
C ILE A 116 2.93 -12.63 0.03
N ARG A 117 2.51 -13.49 -0.91
CA ARG A 117 1.34 -13.22 -1.76
C ARG A 117 0.07 -12.99 -0.94
N LYS A 118 -0.12 -13.76 0.12
CA LYS A 118 -1.27 -13.57 1.03
C LYS A 118 -1.25 -12.19 1.68
N VAL A 119 -0.09 -11.72 2.14
CA VAL A 119 0.08 -10.38 2.72
C VAL A 119 -0.18 -9.30 1.66
N LEU A 120 0.40 -9.44 0.47
CA LEU A 120 0.25 -8.45 -0.61
C LEU A 120 -1.17 -8.42 -1.18
N ASN A 121 -1.90 -9.55 -1.12
CA ASN A 121 -3.30 -9.58 -1.52
C ASN A 121 -4.21 -8.77 -0.57
N VAL A 122 -3.85 -8.67 0.71
CA VAL A 122 -4.51 -7.73 1.63
C VAL A 122 -4.03 -6.30 1.40
N ALA A 123 -2.74 -6.11 1.16
CA ALA A 123 -2.16 -4.80 0.89
C ALA A 123 -2.81 -4.07 -0.30
N ARG A 124 -3.14 -4.79 -1.38
CA ARG A 124 -3.82 -4.20 -2.55
C ARG A 124 -5.24 -3.68 -2.27
N MET A 125 -5.82 -4.00 -1.11
CA MET A 125 -7.13 -3.48 -0.69
C MET A 125 -7.06 -2.10 -0.04
N ALA A 126 -5.85 -1.58 0.18
CA ALA A 126 -5.67 -0.23 0.71
C ALA A 126 -6.25 0.82 -0.25
N PRO A 127 -6.77 1.94 0.27
CA PRO A 127 -7.23 3.03 -0.57
C PRO A 127 -6.07 3.61 -1.39
N THR A 128 -6.35 3.96 -2.64
CA THR A 128 -5.42 4.65 -3.52
C THR A 128 -6.05 5.91 -4.08
N ALA A 129 -5.25 6.89 -4.44
CA ALA A 129 -5.75 8.14 -5.00
C ALA A 129 -6.63 7.87 -6.23
N THR A 130 -7.86 8.38 -6.22
CA THR A 130 -8.89 8.16 -7.25
C THR A 130 -9.11 6.67 -7.61
N ASN A 131 -8.88 5.77 -6.65
CA ASN A 131 -8.96 4.32 -6.83
C ASN A 131 -8.12 3.80 -8.01
N THR A 132 -6.95 4.39 -8.23
CA THR A 132 -6.08 4.01 -9.36
C THR A 132 -5.57 2.59 -9.29
N GLN A 133 -5.46 2.00 -8.09
CA GLN A 133 -4.94 0.65 -7.86
C GLN A 133 -3.60 0.40 -8.58
N GLY A 134 -2.82 1.48 -8.77
CA GLY A 134 -1.63 1.51 -9.64
C GLY A 134 -0.34 1.03 -8.99
N ILE A 135 -0.40 0.45 -7.77
CA ILE A 135 0.78 -0.05 -7.06
C ILE A 135 1.04 -1.50 -7.47
N SER A 136 2.27 -1.77 -7.84
CA SER A 136 2.80 -3.12 -8.06
C SER A 136 3.99 -3.38 -7.14
N TYR A 137 4.42 -4.65 -7.02
CA TYR A 137 5.43 -5.03 -6.03
C TYR A 137 6.57 -5.78 -6.68
N ILE A 138 7.82 -5.44 -6.28
CA ILE A 138 9.01 -6.23 -6.50
C ILE A 138 9.36 -6.92 -5.17
N VAL A 139 9.47 -8.24 -5.19
CA VAL A 139 9.78 -9.04 -4.00
C VAL A 139 11.17 -9.64 -4.15
N ILE A 140 12.07 -9.25 -3.27
CA ILE A 140 13.45 -9.74 -3.25
C ILE A 140 13.60 -10.72 -2.08
N ARG A 141 14.03 -11.95 -2.36
CA ARG A 141 14.26 -13.03 -1.40
C ARG A 141 15.63 -13.69 -1.57
N ASP A 142 16.31 -13.37 -2.65
CA ASP A 142 17.67 -13.84 -2.91
C ASP A 142 18.66 -13.13 -1.99
N LYS A 143 19.42 -13.91 -1.21
CA LYS A 143 20.32 -13.37 -0.20
C LYS A 143 21.48 -12.55 -0.81
N GLN A 144 21.97 -12.92 -1.98
CA GLN A 144 23.05 -12.20 -2.64
C GLN A 144 22.52 -10.86 -3.16
N LYS A 145 21.32 -10.87 -3.75
CA LYS A 145 20.68 -9.65 -4.22
C LYS A 145 20.31 -8.71 -3.05
N LEU A 146 19.81 -9.23 -1.92
CA LEU A 146 19.58 -8.44 -0.71
C LEU A 146 20.87 -7.80 -0.20
N ARG A 147 21.98 -8.57 -0.13
CA ARG A 147 23.29 -8.03 0.27
C ARG A 147 23.73 -6.91 -0.69
N ARG A 148 23.65 -7.15 -2.01
CA ARG A 148 24.03 -6.13 -3.00
C ARG A 148 23.16 -4.86 -2.91
N ILE A 149 21.88 -4.99 -2.60
CA ILE A 149 21.00 -3.83 -2.31
C ILE A 149 21.52 -3.05 -1.10
N ALA A 150 21.84 -3.76 -0.01
CA ALA A 150 22.37 -3.12 1.19
C ALA A 150 23.68 -2.35 0.92
N ASP A 151 24.59 -2.95 0.15
CA ASP A 151 25.85 -2.30 -0.26
C ASP A 151 25.57 -1.03 -1.08
N LEU A 152 24.69 -1.10 -2.07
CA LEU A 152 24.33 0.05 -2.92
C LEU A 152 23.66 1.18 -2.10
N VAL A 153 22.80 0.82 -1.15
CA VAL A 153 22.19 1.83 -0.27
C VAL A 153 23.26 2.50 0.61
N LEU A 154 24.22 1.74 1.13
CA LEU A 154 25.32 2.31 1.90
C LEU A 154 26.23 3.19 1.03
N GLU A 155 26.55 2.77 -0.20
CA GLU A 155 27.24 3.60 -1.19
C GLU A 155 26.52 4.93 -1.41
N TRP A 156 25.19 4.87 -1.65
CA TRP A 156 24.36 6.08 -1.79
C TRP A 156 24.40 6.96 -0.54
N MET A 157 24.32 6.38 0.67
CA MET A 157 24.40 7.15 1.92
C MET A 157 25.69 7.93 2.03
N HIS A 158 26.84 7.35 1.63
CA HIS A 158 28.12 8.05 1.60
C HIS A 158 28.15 9.18 0.56
N LEU A 159 27.48 9.00 -0.60
CA LEU A 159 27.34 10.07 -1.59
C LEU A 159 26.47 11.22 -1.05
N ALA A 160 25.30 10.91 -0.49
CA ALA A 160 24.38 11.89 0.09
C ALA A 160 25.00 12.63 1.29
N ALA A 161 25.89 11.99 2.05
CA ALA A 161 26.60 12.59 3.17
C ALA A 161 27.51 13.78 2.77
N LYS A 162 27.82 13.94 1.48
CA LYS A 162 28.62 15.08 0.99
C LYS A 162 27.80 16.38 1.04
N THR A 163 26.50 16.31 0.84
CA THR A 163 25.59 17.47 0.75
C THR A 163 24.58 17.56 1.87
N VAL A 164 24.21 16.42 2.51
CA VAL A 164 23.19 16.34 3.56
C VAL A 164 23.85 16.05 4.91
N PRO A 165 23.95 17.03 5.83
CA PRO A 165 24.71 16.88 7.11
C PRO A 165 24.27 15.71 7.97
N ILE A 166 22.96 15.50 8.13
CA ILE A 166 22.43 14.40 8.95
C ILE A 166 22.79 13.02 8.33
N MET A 167 22.85 12.91 7.01
CA MET A 167 23.22 11.67 6.34
C MET A 167 24.66 11.26 6.65
N ARG A 168 25.53 12.23 6.95
CA ARG A 168 26.92 11.96 7.38
C ARG A 168 26.98 11.17 8.69
N LEU A 169 26.07 11.48 9.62
CA LEU A 169 25.96 10.73 10.87
C LEU A 169 25.46 9.30 10.62
N TYR A 170 24.40 9.17 9.83
CA TYR A 170 23.82 7.86 9.52
C TYR A 170 24.76 6.95 8.72
N ALA A 171 25.45 7.50 7.71
CA ALA A 171 26.42 6.74 6.93
C ALA A 171 27.58 6.21 7.79
N ARG A 172 28.11 7.05 8.71
CA ARG A 172 29.15 6.63 9.65
C ARG A 172 28.67 5.54 10.61
N ALA A 173 27.46 5.69 11.15
CA ALA A 173 26.88 4.68 12.05
C ALA A 173 26.63 3.35 11.33
N ALA A 174 26.09 3.40 10.10
CA ALA A 174 25.90 2.23 9.27
C ALA A 174 27.22 1.53 8.95
N GLN A 175 28.23 2.28 8.50
CA GLN A 175 29.56 1.75 8.21
C GLN A 175 30.19 1.07 9.42
N ALA A 176 30.11 1.71 10.61
CA ALA A 176 30.65 1.15 11.85
C ALA A 176 30.02 -0.19 12.25
N GLU A 177 28.75 -0.43 11.92
CA GLU A 177 28.11 -1.73 12.16
C GLU A 177 28.50 -2.75 11.09
N VAL A 178 28.64 -2.32 9.82
CA VAL A 178 29.13 -3.17 8.73
C VAL A 178 30.57 -3.62 8.97
N ASP A 179 31.44 -2.73 9.49
CA ASP A 179 32.82 -3.06 9.86
C ASP A 179 32.90 -4.11 10.98
N LYS A 180 31.85 -4.22 11.80
CA LYS A 180 31.68 -5.30 12.81
C LYS A 180 31.05 -6.57 12.24
N GLY A 181 30.86 -6.65 10.92
CA GLY A 181 30.25 -7.79 10.24
C GLY A 181 28.72 -7.88 10.36
N LYS A 182 28.02 -6.78 10.74
CA LYS A 182 26.57 -6.75 10.82
C LYS A 182 25.96 -6.11 9.57
N GLU A 183 24.91 -6.68 9.07
CA GLU A 183 24.10 -6.05 8.02
C GLU A 183 23.13 -5.06 8.68
N TYR A 184 23.41 -3.76 8.52
CA TYR A 184 22.71 -2.68 9.21
C TYR A 184 21.54 -2.10 8.40
N ILE A 185 21.61 -2.15 7.09
CA ILE A 185 20.67 -1.49 6.16
C ILE A 185 19.34 -2.25 6.10
N LEU A 186 19.39 -3.53 5.75
CA LEU A 186 18.21 -4.39 5.62
C LEU A 186 18.03 -5.35 6.82
N ARG A 187 18.90 -5.26 7.83
CA ARG A 187 18.79 -6.02 9.10
C ARG A 187 18.80 -7.55 8.94
N ASP A 188 19.50 -8.06 7.93
CA ASP A 188 19.48 -9.48 7.55
C ASP A 188 18.05 -10.03 7.33
N ALA A 189 17.12 -9.16 6.93
CA ALA A 189 15.75 -9.57 6.63
C ALA A 189 15.73 -10.56 5.47
N PRO A 190 14.97 -11.67 5.57
CA PRO A 190 14.91 -12.68 4.53
C PRO A 190 14.11 -12.25 3.30
N ALA A 191 13.40 -11.13 3.38
CA ALA A 191 12.72 -10.53 2.23
C ALA A 191 12.66 -9.00 2.33
N LEU A 192 12.74 -8.35 1.16
CA LEU A 192 12.42 -6.94 0.95
C LEU A 192 11.25 -6.86 -0.03
N ILE A 193 10.21 -6.15 0.36
CA ILE A 193 9.05 -5.87 -0.46
C ILE A 193 9.15 -4.41 -0.90
N VAL A 194 9.21 -4.18 -2.19
CA VAL A 194 9.29 -2.84 -2.79
C VAL A 194 7.98 -2.54 -3.50
N ALA A 195 7.30 -1.49 -3.09
CA ALA A 195 6.16 -0.94 -3.80
C ALA A 195 6.66 -0.01 -4.91
N ILE A 196 6.16 -0.18 -6.11
CA ILE A 196 6.46 0.69 -7.25
C ILE A 196 5.16 1.15 -7.90
N GLY A 197 5.18 2.36 -8.46
CA GLY A 197 4.02 2.93 -9.13
C GLY A 197 4.40 3.95 -10.19
N SER A 198 3.42 4.60 -10.78
CA SER A 198 3.61 5.51 -11.92
C SER A 198 4.47 6.72 -11.56
N LYS A 199 5.40 7.07 -12.44
CA LYS A 199 6.21 8.30 -12.36
C LYS A 199 5.41 9.56 -12.75
N LYS A 200 4.24 9.41 -13.37
CA LYS A 200 3.42 10.53 -13.84
C LYS A 200 2.83 11.39 -12.71
N ASP A 201 2.59 10.78 -11.53
CA ASP A 201 2.11 11.49 -10.35
C ASP A 201 2.82 10.93 -9.11
N VAL A 202 3.98 11.49 -8.84
CA VAL A 202 4.91 11.03 -7.80
C VAL A 202 4.25 11.06 -6.42
N HIS A 203 3.59 12.17 -6.04
CA HIS A 203 2.98 12.30 -4.72
C HIS A 203 1.89 11.26 -4.47
N ARG A 204 0.95 11.12 -5.40
CA ARG A 204 -0.12 10.11 -5.28
C ARG A 204 0.42 8.68 -5.30
N THR A 205 1.51 8.46 -6.03
CA THR A 205 2.19 7.16 -6.05
C THR A 205 2.80 6.84 -4.69
N HIS A 206 3.48 7.79 -4.05
CA HIS A 206 4.01 7.60 -2.69
C HIS A 206 2.89 7.37 -1.68
N ASP A 207 1.86 8.22 -1.65
CA ASP A 207 0.72 8.09 -0.72
C ASP A 207 0.05 6.72 -0.87
N SER A 208 -0.21 6.29 -2.11
CA SER A 208 -0.81 4.99 -2.41
C SER A 208 0.11 3.83 -2.02
N GLY A 209 1.41 3.93 -2.29
CA GLY A 209 2.41 2.94 -1.91
C GLY A 209 2.51 2.75 -0.40
N HIS A 210 2.56 3.87 0.34
CA HIS A 210 2.60 3.87 1.80
C HIS A 210 1.30 3.30 2.40
N SER A 211 0.12 3.65 1.84
CA SER A 211 -1.16 3.06 2.26
C SER A 211 -1.14 1.54 2.09
N CYS A 212 -0.73 1.05 0.92
CA CYS A 212 -0.62 -0.39 0.65
C CYS A 212 0.36 -1.10 1.59
N LEU A 213 1.55 -0.53 1.79
CA LEU A 213 2.56 -1.11 2.68
C LEU A 213 2.12 -1.09 4.15
N SER A 214 1.35 -0.08 4.58
CA SER A 214 0.76 -0.03 5.91
C SER A 214 -0.24 -1.17 6.14
N TYR A 215 -1.07 -1.49 5.15
CA TYR A 215 -1.94 -2.67 5.21
C TYR A 215 -1.13 -3.96 5.30
N ALA A 216 -0.03 -4.07 4.54
CA ALA A 216 0.90 -5.20 4.65
C ALA A 216 1.49 -5.32 6.06
N GLU A 217 1.95 -4.21 6.66
CA GLU A 217 2.51 -4.18 8.02
C GLU A 217 1.50 -4.58 9.09
N LEU A 218 0.23 -4.19 8.94
CA LEU A 218 -0.84 -4.55 9.86
C LEU A 218 -1.22 -6.03 9.73
N TYR A 219 -1.25 -6.56 8.51
CA TYR A 219 -1.66 -7.95 8.29
C TYR A 219 -0.54 -8.96 8.56
N ALA A 220 0.73 -8.64 8.28
CA ALA A 220 1.86 -9.56 8.43
C ALA A 220 1.94 -10.25 9.81
N PRO A 221 1.71 -9.57 10.96
CA PRO A 221 1.73 -10.20 12.28
C PRO A 221 0.68 -11.30 12.44
N THR A 222 -0.48 -11.19 11.81
CA THR A 222 -1.56 -12.19 11.90
C THR A 222 -1.18 -13.53 11.28
N VAL A 223 -0.18 -13.53 10.40
CA VAL A 223 0.36 -14.73 9.75
C VAL A 223 1.77 -15.07 10.25
N GLY A 224 2.16 -14.52 11.41
CA GLY A 224 3.42 -14.80 12.09
C GLY A 224 4.65 -14.12 11.50
N LEU A 225 4.48 -13.14 10.63
CA LEU A 225 5.55 -12.33 10.07
C LEU A 225 5.68 -10.99 10.79
N GLY A 226 6.86 -10.41 10.71
CA GLY A 226 7.13 -9.05 11.16
C GLY A 226 7.72 -8.22 10.04
N THR A 227 7.48 -6.92 10.10
CA THR A 227 7.92 -5.95 9.09
C THR A 227 8.66 -4.78 9.73
N CYS A 228 9.40 -4.08 8.91
CA CYS A 228 9.99 -2.78 9.25
C CYS A 228 10.16 -1.97 7.98
N TRP A 229 9.83 -0.69 8.02
CA TRP A 229 10.15 0.25 6.95
C TRP A 229 11.65 0.25 6.64
N ALA A 230 12.00 0.15 5.37
CA ALA A 230 13.37 0.16 4.88
C ALA A 230 13.80 1.60 4.53
N GLY A 231 13.79 2.52 5.51
CA GLY A 231 13.88 3.95 5.27
C GLY A 231 15.11 4.40 4.47
N PHE A 232 16.31 3.85 4.74
CA PHE A 232 17.49 4.20 3.94
C PHE A 232 17.37 3.72 2.48
N PHE A 233 16.78 2.56 2.28
CA PHE A 233 16.48 2.04 0.94
C PHE A 233 15.46 2.95 0.22
N GLU A 234 14.43 3.39 0.92
CA GLU A 234 13.39 4.26 0.40
C GLU A 234 14.00 5.60 -0.05
N HIS A 235 14.81 6.23 0.79
CA HIS A 235 15.50 7.47 0.43
C HIS A 235 16.44 7.32 -0.77
N ALA A 236 17.12 6.20 -0.91
CA ALA A 236 17.94 5.92 -2.11
C ALA A 236 17.06 5.77 -3.36
N GLY A 237 15.86 5.19 -3.19
CA GLY A 237 14.84 5.08 -4.24
C GLY A 237 14.25 6.43 -4.65
N GLU A 238 13.89 7.28 -3.67
CA GLU A 238 13.40 8.64 -3.88
C GLU A 238 14.44 9.53 -4.59
N ALA A 239 15.72 9.33 -4.27
CA ALA A 239 16.83 10.00 -4.96
C ALA A 239 17.10 9.44 -6.36
N GLU A 240 16.27 8.55 -6.85
CA GLU A 240 16.41 7.86 -8.14
C GLU A 240 17.85 7.31 -8.35
N TYR A 241 18.46 6.73 -7.28
CA TYR A 241 19.82 6.20 -7.37
C TYR A 241 19.93 5.08 -8.41
N GLU A 242 20.46 5.42 -9.58
CA GLU A 242 20.43 4.60 -10.81
C GLU A 242 20.95 3.18 -10.59
N PRO A 243 22.09 2.93 -9.89
CA PRO A 243 22.56 1.56 -9.65
C PRO A 243 21.55 0.68 -8.91
N LEU A 244 20.79 1.26 -7.97
CA LEU A 244 19.73 0.57 -7.22
C LEU A 244 18.54 0.26 -8.12
N LEU A 245 18.06 1.25 -8.88
CA LEU A 245 16.92 1.08 -9.79
C LEU A 245 17.19 0.01 -10.83
N LYS A 246 18.40 0.02 -11.42
CA LYS A 246 18.86 -0.98 -12.39
C LYS A 246 18.95 -2.38 -11.80
N LEU A 247 19.53 -2.53 -10.60
CA LEU A 247 19.60 -3.83 -9.91
C LEU A 247 18.21 -4.40 -9.64
N LEU A 248 17.24 -3.54 -9.27
CA LEU A 248 15.88 -3.94 -9.00
C LEU A 248 15.09 -4.24 -10.27
N GLY A 249 15.46 -3.68 -11.41
CA GLY A 249 14.72 -3.74 -12.66
C GLY A 249 13.46 -2.88 -12.61
N VAL A 250 13.53 -1.69 -11.97
CA VAL A 250 12.40 -0.75 -11.93
C VAL A 250 12.17 -0.22 -13.35
N PRO A 251 10.95 -0.33 -13.91
CA PRO A 251 10.63 0.24 -15.21
C PRO A 251 10.83 1.77 -15.25
N GLU A 252 11.23 2.30 -16.42
CA GLU A 252 11.52 3.74 -16.59
C GLU A 252 10.34 4.66 -16.29
N ASP A 253 9.11 4.17 -16.50
CA ASP A 253 7.86 4.88 -16.23
C ASP A 253 7.39 4.77 -14.77
N LYS A 254 8.17 4.07 -13.92
CA LYS A 254 7.83 3.84 -12.51
C LYS A 254 8.88 4.40 -11.56
N ILE A 255 8.42 4.66 -10.32
CA ILE A 255 9.26 5.02 -9.18
C ILE A 255 9.11 4.00 -8.07
N ILE A 256 10.08 3.96 -7.16
CA ILE A 256 9.93 3.29 -5.86
C ILE A 256 9.01 4.15 -5.00
N ALA A 257 7.89 3.57 -4.59
CA ALA A 257 6.87 4.23 -3.75
C ALA A 257 7.01 3.88 -2.26
N GLY A 258 7.98 3.05 -1.91
CA GLY A 258 8.28 2.63 -0.56
C GLY A 258 8.84 1.21 -0.50
N GLY A 259 9.36 0.84 0.68
CA GLY A 259 9.89 -0.50 0.90
C GLY A 259 9.76 -0.97 2.34
N ILE A 260 9.42 -2.24 2.53
CA ILE A 260 9.40 -2.88 3.86
C ILE A 260 10.22 -4.16 3.88
N LEU A 261 10.96 -4.34 4.95
CA LEU A 261 11.59 -5.60 5.33
C LEU A 261 10.51 -6.56 5.83
N MET A 262 10.65 -7.85 5.56
CA MET A 262 9.70 -8.85 6.00
C MET A 262 10.42 -10.15 6.38
N GLY A 263 10.02 -10.74 7.51
CA GLY A 263 10.57 -12.02 7.96
C GLY A 263 9.94 -12.49 9.26
N TYR A 264 10.38 -13.64 9.76
CA TYR A 264 9.93 -14.16 11.05
C TYR A 264 10.67 -13.42 12.18
N PRO A 265 9.94 -12.79 13.14
CA PRO A 265 10.57 -12.13 14.28
C PRO A 265 11.41 -13.08 15.11
N LYS A 266 12.61 -12.65 15.51
CA LYS A 266 13.49 -13.39 16.43
C LYS A 266 13.12 -13.14 17.89
N VAL A 267 12.43 -12.03 18.18
CA VAL A 267 12.04 -11.61 19.51
C VAL A 267 10.53 -11.40 19.61
N ARG A 268 9.98 -11.58 20.81
CA ARG A 268 8.58 -11.24 21.13
C ARG A 268 8.55 -10.02 22.04
N TYR A 269 7.69 -9.07 21.71
CA TYR A 269 7.39 -7.94 22.58
C TYR A 269 6.30 -8.36 23.57
N ARG A 270 6.51 -8.09 24.86
CA ARG A 270 5.59 -8.46 25.95
C ARG A 270 4.60 -7.36 26.28
N ASN A 271 4.98 -6.11 26.03
CA ASN A 271 4.21 -4.94 26.42
C ASN A 271 3.98 -4.03 25.21
N ILE A 272 2.85 -3.36 25.20
CA ILE A 272 2.58 -2.23 24.33
C ILE A 272 3.16 -0.99 25.03
N VAL A 273 4.00 -0.26 24.31
CA VAL A 273 4.54 1.01 24.80
C VAL A 273 3.66 2.17 24.39
N GLU A 274 3.61 3.17 25.24
CA GLU A 274 2.85 4.39 24.96
C GLU A 274 3.61 5.31 23.98
N ARG A 275 2.90 6.25 23.40
CA ARG A 275 3.38 7.30 22.52
C ARG A 275 3.38 8.64 23.26
N GLN A 276 3.94 9.68 22.62
CA GLN A 276 3.75 11.06 23.07
C GLN A 276 2.25 11.34 23.20
N PRO A 277 1.84 12.22 24.15
CA PRO A 277 0.45 12.64 24.26
C PRO A 277 -0.12 13.11 22.93
N LEU A 278 -1.40 12.85 22.73
CA LEU A 278 -2.10 13.34 21.54
C LEU A 278 -2.15 14.86 21.60
N ASP A 279 -1.70 15.50 20.52
CA ASP A 279 -1.85 16.92 20.27
C ASP A 279 -2.96 17.09 19.22
N VAL A 280 -4.08 17.68 19.64
CA VAL A 280 -5.28 17.86 18.80
C VAL A 280 -5.97 19.16 19.17
N THR A 281 -6.44 19.89 18.17
CA THR A 281 -7.25 21.09 18.33
C THR A 281 -8.62 20.85 17.75
N PHE A 282 -9.67 21.11 18.53
CA PHE A 282 -11.04 21.14 18.06
C PHE A 282 -11.41 22.59 17.74
N ASP A 283 -12.22 22.80 16.71
CA ASP A 283 -12.71 24.13 16.29
C ASP A 283 -13.91 24.60 17.12
N THR A 284 -14.54 23.68 17.85
CA THR A 284 -15.63 23.95 18.78
C THR A 284 -15.29 23.32 20.13
N GLU A 285 -15.50 24.05 21.23
CA GLU A 285 -15.53 23.47 22.58
C GLU A 285 -16.89 22.78 22.80
N GLU A 286 -16.89 21.54 23.31
CA GLU A 286 -18.10 20.86 23.75
C GLU A 286 -18.60 21.42 25.10
#